data_f91d5d4470e745747c741e50b07c22bd
#
_entry.id   f91d5d4470e745747c741e50b07c22bd
#
_cell.length_a   1.000
_cell.length_b   1.000
_cell.length_c   1.000
_cell.angle_alpha   90.00
_cell.angle_beta   90.00
_cell.angle_gamma   90.00
#
_symmetry.space_group_name_H-M   'P 1'
#
loop_
_entity.id
_entity.type
_entity.pdbx_description
1 polymer ?
#
loop_
_entity_poly.entity_id
_entity_poly.type
_entity_poly.pdbx_seq_one_letter_code
_entity_poly.pdbx_strand_id
1 'polypeptide(L)'
;MMNNKQLAAVFTLIANLLEIKGEIIYKTLAYRKASESLDTLGREASEYWKEGKLADIPGVGKAIAEKIDELLNTGKLEFLEKLKKEVPESLAGWLQVPSLGPKKIAMIWKALNITTLAELEAAAKAGKLKDLPGMGAKSETAILEGIASLARRSGRLPLGKAYPLAQEIIKVLKGVKGVVDVQPAGSLRRMRSTVGDLDILVAAKDSAAVMEAFVNLKGVERVLGKGDTKASIEFFDGVRAQVWVHPPEKFGTALQYATGSKDHNVKLRQIALDKGLSLSEHALTKVKGKGEILCATEEEVYKTLGLQYVPPEMREDRGEVEAAKANKLPKLIQVKDIKADLHMHS
;
A
#
# COMPACT_ATOMS: atom_id res chain seq x y z
N MET A 1 10.78 -1.47 23.24
CA MET A 1 11.72 -1.63 22.11
C MET A 1 10.95 -1.35 20.82
N MET A 2 11.51 -0.65 19.85
CA MET A 2 10.82 -0.35 18.59
C MET A 2 10.63 -1.63 17.77
N ASN A 3 9.43 -1.78 17.16
CA ASN A 3 9.14 -2.87 16.24
C ASN A 3 9.54 -2.49 14.79
N ASN A 4 9.48 -3.47 13.88
CA ASN A 4 9.86 -3.26 12.48
C ASN A 4 9.11 -2.11 11.80
N LYS A 5 7.81 -1.95 12.07
CA LYS A 5 6.99 -0.87 11.49
C LYS A 5 7.43 0.52 11.98
N GLN A 6 7.78 0.63 13.26
CA GLN A 6 8.28 1.87 13.83
C GLN A 6 9.65 2.25 13.26
N LEU A 7 10.56 1.28 13.14
CA LEU A 7 11.85 1.48 12.48
C LEU A 7 11.67 1.89 11.02
N ALA A 8 10.83 1.18 10.26
CA ALA A 8 10.53 1.50 8.87
C ALA A 8 9.97 2.93 8.71
N ALA A 9 9.07 3.36 9.61
CA ALA A 9 8.53 4.72 9.59
C ALA A 9 9.62 5.78 9.79
N VAL A 10 10.57 5.55 10.71
CA VAL A 10 11.73 6.44 10.92
C VAL A 10 12.57 6.55 9.65
N PHE A 11 12.89 5.44 8.99
CA PHE A 11 13.69 5.44 7.77
C PHE A 11 12.94 6.05 6.57
N THR A 12 11.61 5.87 6.49
CA THR A 12 10.76 6.57 5.52
C THR A 12 10.83 8.09 5.72
N LEU A 13 10.71 8.55 6.97
CA LEU A 13 10.79 9.98 7.30
C LEU A 13 12.16 10.55 6.90
N ILE A 14 13.24 9.87 7.24
CA ILE A 14 14.60 10.27 6.83
C ILE A 14 14.70 10.39 5.31
N ALA A 15 14.24 9.39 4.56
CA ALA A 15 14.27 9.42 3.10
C ALA A 15 13.50 10.62 2.53
N ASN A 16 12.31 10.90 3.07
CA ASN A 16 11.47 12.02 2.65
C ASN A 16 12.15 13.37 2.92
N LEU A 17 12.71 13.56 4.12
CA LEU A 17 13.41 14.79 4.47
C LEU A 17 14.70 14.99 3.65
N LEU A 18 15.45 13.94 3.41
CA LEU A 18 16.64 13.99 2.54
C LEU A 18 16.28 14.36 1.10
N GLU A 19 15.17 13.84 0.59
CA GLU A 19 14.71 14.14 -0.76
C GLU A 19 14.23 15.60 -0.88
N ILE A 20 13.52 16.12 0.13
CA ILE A 20 13.12 17.53 0.22
C ILE A 20 14.37 18.42 0.36
N LYS A 21 15.37 18.01 1.14
CA LYS A 21 16.63 18.71 1.28
C LYS A 21 17.39 18.86 -0.06
N GLY A 22 17.20 17.89 -0.98
CA GLY A 22 17.89 17.81 -2.26
C GLY A 22 19.19 17.01 -2.17
N GLU A 23 19.27 16.06 -1.25
CA GLU A 23 20.40 15.13 -1.16
C GLU A 23 20.51 14.22 -2.39
N ILE A 24 21.68 13.64 -2.59
CA ILE A 24 21.92 12.73 -3.72
C ILE A 24 20.98 11.53 -3.67
N ILE A 25 20.44 11.17 -4.83
CA ILE A 25 19.41 10.14 -4.96
C ILE A 25 19.79 8.78 -4.36
N TYR A 26 21.06 8.38 -4.49
CA TYR A 26 21.54 7.10 -3.94
C TYR A 26 21.41 7.02 -2.41
N LYS A 27 21.63 8.14 -1.72
CA LYS A 27 21.46 8.21 -0.26
C LYS A 27 19.98 8.03 0.12
N THR A 28 19.09 8.74 -0.55
CA THR A 28 17.64 8.63 -0.35
C THR A 28 17.14 7.21 -0.63
N LEU A 29 17.57 6.61 -1.75
CA LEU A 29 17.21 5.24 -2.11
C LEU A 29 17.68 4.21 -1.09
N ALA A 30 18.85 4.39 -0.48
CA ALA A 30 19.33 3.48 0.56
C ALA A 30 18.41 3.48 1.79
N TYR A 31 17.93 4.64 2.23
CA TYR A 31 16.97 4.74 3.33
C TYR A 31 15.60 4.19 2.97
N ARG A 32 15.10 4.43 1.73
CA ARG A 32 13.84 3.82 1.25
C ARG A 32 13.92 2.31 1.22
N LYS A 33 15.01 1.76 0.66
CA LYS A 33 15.21 0.31 0.61
C LYS A 33 15.29 -0.31 2.01
N ALA A 34 15.99 0.34 2.94
CA ALA A 34 16.02 -0.11 4.33
C ALA A 34 14.64 -0.07 4.99
N SER A 35 13.87 0.99 4.76
CA SER A 35 12.49 1.10 5.24
C SER A 35 11.61 -0.03 4.70
N GLU A 36 11.64 -0.28 3.39
CA GLU A 36 10.87 -1.35 2.75
C GLU A 36 11.27 -2.73 3.29
N SER A 37 12.56 -2.96 3.46
CA SER A 37 13.06 -4.22 4.01
C SER A 37 12.60 -4.45 5.44
N LEU A 38 12.70 -3.45 6.31
CA LEU A 38 12.23 -3.52 7.69
C LEU A 38 10.71 -3.75 7.75
N ASP A 39 9.95 -3.04 6.92
CA ASP A 39 8.49 -3.13 6.88
C ASP A 39 7.97 -4.47 6.33
N THR A 40 8.81 -5.21 5.60
CA THR A 40 8.49 -6.52 5.03
C THR A 40 9.30 -7.67 5.62
N LEU A 41 10.05 -7.41 6.69
CA LEU A 41 10.88 -8.41 7.34
C LEU A 41 10.01 -9.40 8.12
N GLY A 42 10.16 -10.69 7.81
CA GLY A 42 9.37 -11.77 8.44
C GLY A 42 9.74 -12.08 9.89
N ARG A 43 10.82 -11.46 10.38
CA ARG A 43 11.35 -11.60 11.74
C ARG A 43 11.62 -10.21 12.30
N GLU A 44 11.48 -10.00 13.62
CA GLU A 44 11.75 -8.71 14.23
C GLU A 44 13.23 -8.30 14.10
N ALA A 45 13.49 -7.07 13.69
CA ALA A 45 14.85 -6.52 13.60
C ALA A 45 15.59 -6.56 14.94
N SER A 46 14.86 -6.48 16.04
CA SER A 46 15.41 -6.63 17.40
C SER A 46 16.02 -8.00 17.68
N GLU A 47 15.61 -9.03 16.95
CA GLU A 47 16.21 -10.37 17.08
C GLU A 47 17.54 -10.44 16.32
N TYR A 48 17.60 -9.90 15.10
CA TYR A 48 18.86 -9.71 14.35
C TYR A 48 19.87 -8.87 15.16
N TRP A 49 19.36 -7.83 15.82
CA TRP A 49 20.18 -6.98 16.69
C TRP A 49 20.82 -7.73 17.84
N LYS A 50 20.05 -8.55 18.57
CA LYS A 50 20.56 -9.40 19.67
C LYS A 50 21.60 -10.41 19.21
N GLU A 51 21.51 -10.85 17.97
CA GLU A 51 22.47 -11.78 17.35
C GLU A 51 23.69 -11.06 16.72
N GLY A 52 23.75 -9.73 16.74
CA GLY A 52 24.79 -8.94 16.06
C GLY A 52 24.73 -9.00 14.52
N LYS A 53 23.57 -9.31 13.94
CA LYS A 53 23.36 -9.62 12.52
C LYS A 53 22.51 -8.60 11.78
N LEU A 54 22.44 -7.36 12.23
CA LEU A 54 21.65 -6.32 11.56
C LEU A 54 22.01 -6.12 10.09
N ALA A 55 23.29 -6.31 9.74
CA ALA A 55 23.77 -6.20 8.36
C ALA A 55 23.32 -7.35 7.44
N ASP A 56 22.81 -8.44 7.99
CA ASP A 56 22.25 -9.56 7.23
C ASP A 56 20.82 -9.26 6.73
N ILE A 57 20.19 -8.21 7.24
CA ILE A 57 18.87 -7.75 6.75
C ILE A 57 19.05 -7.19 5.33
N PRO A 58 18.32 -7.70 4.33
CA PRO A 58 18.41 -7.21 2.95
C PRO A 58 18.24 -5.69 2.88
N GLY A 59 19.14 -5.00 2.18
CA GLY A 59 19.09 -3.54 2.04
C GLY A 59 19.58 -2.74 3.25
N VAL A 60 20.05 -3.41 4.31
CA VAL A 60 20.66 -2.81 5.49
C VAL A 60 22.18 -2.92 5.41
N GLY A 61 22.85 -1.89 4.91
CA GLY A 61 24.29 -1.78 4.97
C GLY A 61 24.79 -1.29 6.34
N LYS A 62 26.11 -1.30 6.55
CA LYS A 62 26.76 -0.94 7.83
C LYS A 62 26.22 0.37 8.43
N ALA A 63 26.17 1.45 7.65
CA ALA A 63 25.70 2.76 8.13
C ALA A 63 24.22 2.79 8.54
N ILE A 64 23.39 1.93 7.96
CA ILE A 64 21.97 1.76 8.34
C ILE A 64 21.89 0.88 9.59
N ALA A 65 22.67 -0.20 9.66
CA ALA A 65 22.72 -1.08 10.83
C ALA A 65 23.10 -0.31 12.11
N GLU A 66 24.11 0.58 12.04
CA GLU A 66 24.50 1.47 13.14
C GLU A 66 23.34 2.36 13.63
N LYS A 67 22.50 2.84 12.70
CA LYS A 67 21.32 3.66 13.04
C LYS A 67 20.18 2.84 13.64
N ILE A 68 20.00 1.61 13.18
CA ILE A 68 19.04 0.67 13.78
C ILE A 68 19.49 0.34 15.21
N ASP A 69 20.78 0.09 15.41
CA ASP A 69 21.37 -0.15 16.73
C ASP A 69 21.11 1.02 17.68
N GLU A 70 21.40 2.26 17.24
CA GLU A 70 21.12 3.46 18.03
C GLU A 70 19.63 3.58 18.41
N LEU A 71 18.73 3.34 17.45
CA LEU A 71 17.27 3.39 17.68
C LEU A 71 16.79 2.32 18.66
N LEU A 72 17.31 1.10 18.56
CA LEU A 72 16.91 0.00 19.44
C LEU A 72 17.46 0.16 20.86
N ASN A 73 18.65 0.77 20.99
CA ASN A 73 19.27 1.06 22.28
C ASN A 73 18.65 2.27 22.99
N THR A 74 18.44 3.35 22.27
CA THR A 74 18.13 4.67 22.86
C THR A 74 16.71 5.15 22.60
N GLY A 75 16.01 4.57 21.62
CA GLY A 75 14.71 5.04 21.13
C GLY A 75 14.80 6.34 20.32
N LYS A 76 15.99 6.90 20.09
CA LYS A 76 16.24 8.15 19.37
C LYS A 76 17.34 7.95 18.34
N LEU A 77 17.39 8.84 17.34
CA LEU A 77 18.42 8.84 16.30
C LEU A 77 18.97 10.25 16.13
N GLU A 78 20.19 10.48 16.54
CA GLU A 78 20.83 11.81 16.47
C GLU A 78 20.85 12.35 15.04
N PHE A 79 21.06 11.49 14.06
CA PHE A 79 21.02 11.86 12.65
C PHE A 79 19.67 12.46 12.24
N LEU A 80 18.54 11.84 12.68
CA LEU A 80 17.20 12.35 12.40
C LEU A 80 16.94 13.69 13.10
N GLU A 81 17.36 13.83 14.35
CA GLU A 81 17.21 15.08 15.09
C GLU A 81 18.01 16.24 14.45
N LYS A 82 19.20 15.97 13.93
CA LYS A 82 19.97 16.97 13.14
C LYS A 82 19.24 17.32 11.84
N LEU A 83 18.71 16.29 11.13
CA LEU A 83 17.99 16.50 9.87
C LEU A 83 16.70 17.32 10.05
N LYS A 84 15.97 17.11 11.14
CA LYS A 84 14.76 17.91 11.49
C LYS A 84 15.07 19.39 11.75
N LYS A 85 16.27 19.71 12.20
CA LYS A 85 16.71 21.11 12.33
C LYS A 85 16.99 21.79 10.99
N GLU A 86 17.39 21.00 9.98
CA GLU A 86 17.69 21.50 8.64
C GLU A 86 16.46 21.55 7.73
N VAL A 87 15.52 20.59 7.90
CA VAL A 87 14.29 20.47 7.11
C VAL A 87 13.12 20.22 8.06
N PRO A 88 12.13 21.12 8.12
CA PRO A 88 10.96 20.92 8.99
C PRO A 88 10.25 19.60 8.73
N GLU A 89 10.02 18.82 9.78
CA GLU A 89 9.39 17.48 9.70
C GLU A 89 7.99 17.54 9.07
N SER A 90 7.25 18.63 9.31
CA SER A 90 5.91 18.85 8.77
C SER A 90 5.85 18.80 7.24
N LEU A 91 6.94 19.15 6.56
CA LEU A 91 7.02 19.11 5.09
C LEU A 91 6.90 17.69 4.52
N ALA A 92 7.28 16.67 5.29
CA ALA A 92 7.10 15.27 4.87
C ALA A 92 5.62 14.93 4.63
N GLY A 93 4.70 15.55 5.37
CA GLY A 93 3.26 15.40 5.17
C GLY A 93 2.76 15.96 3.83
N TRP A 94 3.44 16.94 3.26
CA TRP A 94 3.06 17.52 1.97
C TRP A 94 3.23 16.56 0.79
N LEU A 95 4.08 15.53 0.93
CA LEU A 95 4.24 14.48 -0.07
C LEU A 95 2.95 13.66 -0.30
N GLN A 96 1.99 13.75 0.61
CA GLN A 96 0.68 13.13 0.45
C GLN A 96 -0.26 13.93 -0.49
N VAL A 97 0.07 15.19 -0.76
CA VAL A 97 -0.70 16.04 -1.68
C VAL A 97 -0.39 15.62 -3.12
N PRO A 98 -1.39 15.19 -3.91
CA PRO A 98 -1.19 14.88 -5.33
C PRO A 98 -0.53 16.04 -6.08
N SER A 99 0.33 15.73 -7.01
CA SER A 99 1.08 16.70 -7.86
C SER A 99 2.15 17.53 -7.12
N LEU A 100 2.40 17.25 -5.83
CA LEU A 100 3.39 17.94 -5.01
C LEU A 100 4.57 16.99 -4.68
N GLY A 101 5.60 17.03 -5.50
CA GLY A 101 6.82 16.24 -5.28
C GLY A 101 7.89 16.98 -4.46
N PRO A 102 8.94 16.29 -4.00
CA PRO A 102 9.98 16.84 -3.10
C PRO A 102 10.61 18.13 -3.60
N LYS A 103 10.90 18.23 -4.91
CA LYS A 103 11.49 19.44 -5.52
C LYS A 103 10.57 20.65 -5.40
N LYS A 104 9.27 20.46 -5.66
CA LYS A 104 8.27 21.53 -5.52
C LYS A 104 8.11 21.94 -4.06
N ILE A 105 8.08 20.96 -3.14
CA ILE A 105 8.01 21.21 -1.69
C ILE A 105 9.19 22.06 -1.25
N ALA A 106 10.40 21.66 -1.59
CA ALA A 106 11.62 22.40 -1.25
C ALA A 106 11.60 23.84 -1.79
N MET A 107 11.16 24.01 -3.03
CA MET A 107 11.07 25.32 -3.68
C MET A 107 10.05 26.22 -2.99
N ILE A 108 8.83 25.73 -2.74
CA ILE A 108 7.77 26.49 -2.07
C ILE A 108 8.20 26.89 -0.66
N TRP A 109 8.70 25.93 0.12
CA TRP A 109 9.20 26.16 1.46
C TRP A 109 10.27 27.26 1.50
N LYS A 110 11.31 27.12 0.67
CA LYS A 110 12.42 28.09 0.64
C LYS A 110 11.99 29.47 0.14
N ALA A 111 11.06 29.55 -0.82
CA ALA A 111 10.61 30.82 -1.39
C ALA A 111 9.62 31.56 -0.48
N LEU A 112 8.71 30.86 0.19
CA LEU A 112 7.61 31.45 0.95
C LEU A 112 7.77 31.30 2.47
N ASN A 113 8.76 30.54 2.93
CA ASN A 113 9.02 30.23 4.35
C ASN A 113 7.79 29.69 5.09
N ILE A 114 6.99 28.85 4.41
CA ILE A 114 5.79 28.20 4.94
C ILE A 114 6.07 26.73 5.21
N THR A 115 5.48 26.16 6.26
CA THR A 115 5.77 24.80 6.72
C THR A 115 4.54 23.95 7.00
N THR A 116 3.35 24.52 7.01
CA THR A 116 2.09 23.81 7.26
C THR A 116 1.22 23.71 6.02
N LEU A 117 0.35 22.71 5.96
CA LEU A 117 -0.61 22.55 4.86
C LEU A 117 -1.61 23.71 4.78
N ALA A 118 -1.97 24.29 5.93
CA ALA A 118 -2.86 25.44 5.98
C ALA A 118 -2.21 26.70 5.35
N GLU A 119 -0.94 26.94 5.63
CA GLU A 119 -0.17 28.03 4.99
C GLU A 119 0.00 27.79 3.48
N LEU A 120 0.25 26.54 3.08
CA LEU A 120 0.33 26.17 1.66
C LEU A 120 -0.99 26.44 0.94
N GLU A 121 -2.11 26.04 1.53
CA GLU A 121 -3.45 26.30 0.98
C GLU A 121 -3.72 27.81 0.86
N ALA A 122 -3.41 28.57 1.89
CA ALA A 122 -3.58 30.04 1.89
C ALA A 122 -2.71 30.69 0.80
N ALA A 123 -1.45 30.27 0.66
CA ALA A 123 -0.55 30.78 -0.37
C ALA A 123 -1.05 30.46 -1.80
N ALA A 124 -1.56 29.24 -2.00
CA ALA A 124 -2.13 28.84 -3.29
C ALA A 124 -3.43 29.60 -3.61
N LYS A 125 -4.33 29.79 -2.64
CA LYS A 125 -5.54 30.63 -2.81
C LYS A 125 -5.21 32.09 -3.12
N ALA A 126 -4.11 32.59 -2.60
CA ALA A 126 -3.61 33.95 -2.86
C ALA A 126 -2.85 34.08 -4.21
N GLY A 127 -2.72 33.01 -4.99
CA GLY A 127 -2.03 33.03 -6.27
C GLY A 127 -0.50 33.14 -6.18
N LYS A 128 0.09 32.90 -5.00
CA LYS A 128 1.54 33.07 -4.77
C LYS A 128 2.39 31.92 -5.34
N LEU A 129 1.78 30.77 -5.61
CA LEU A 129 2.53 29.60 -6.11
C LEU A 129 2.80 29.69 -7.61
N LYS A 130 1.86 30.26 -8.40
CA LYS A 130 1.99 30.36 -9.86
C LYS A 130 3.18 31.18 -10.31
N ASP A 131 3.67 32.09 -9.46
CA ASP A 131 4.78 33.00 -9.75
C ASP A 131 6.15 32.38 -9.41
N LEU A 132 6.17 31.17 -8.82
CA LEU A 132 7.40 30.46 -8.49
C LEU A 132 8.01 29.77 -9.74
N PRO A 133 9.35 29.67 -9.81
CA PRO A 133 10.02 29.04 -10.95
C PRO A 133 9.51 27.61 -11.23
N GLY A 134 9.14 27.32 -12.48
CA GLY A 134 8.61 26.00 -12.86
C GLY A 134 7.20 25.67 -12.35
N MET A 135 6.51 26.68 -11.80
CA MET A 135 5.11 26.60 -11.43
C MET A 135 4.30 27.55 -12.29
N GLY A 136 3.07 27.20 -12.59
CA GLY A 136 2.12 28.04 -13.31
C GLY A 136 0.72 27.83 -12.73
N ALA A 137 -0.28 28.54 -13.25
CA ALA A 137 -1.66 28.47 -12.79
C ALA A 137 -2.20 27.03 -12.69
N LYS A 138 -1.88 26.17 -13.69
CA LYS A 138 -2.27 24.75 -13.66
C LYS A 138 -1.68 23.99 -12.48
N SER A 139 -0.42 24.26 -12.12
CA SER A 139 0.22 23.59 -10.97
C SER A 139 -0.38 24.05 -9.64
N GLU A 140 -0.69 25.34 -9.52
CA GLU A 140 -1.35 25.92 -8.35
C GLU A 140 -2.75 25.34 -8.15
N THR A 141 -3.55 25.29 -9.21
CA THR A 141 -4.88 24.65 -9.19
C THR A 141 -4.78 23.19 -8.78
N ALA A 142 -3.85 22.42 -9.38
CA ALA A 142 -3.66 21.01 -9.02
C ALA A 142 -3.23 20.79 -7.57
N ILE A 143 -2.48 21.72 -6.98
CA ILE A 143 -2.12 21.66 -5.56
C ILE A 143 -3.34 21.94 -4.67
N LEU A 144 -4.16 22.95 -5.00
CA LEU A 144 -5.40 23.24 -4.26
C LEU A 144 -6.37 22.05 -4.29
N GLU A 145 -6.57 21.47 -5.48
CA GLU A 145 -7.39 20.27 -5.63
C GLU A 145 -6.80 19.09 -4.83
N GLY A 146 -5.48 18.95 -4.83
CA GLY A 146 -4.78 17.92 -4.07
C GLY A 146 -4.97 18.08 -2.56
N ILE A 147 -4.89 19.30 -2.04
CA ILE A 147 -5.14 19.61 -0.61
C ILE A 147 -6.60 19.34 -0.26
N ALA A 148 -7.54 19.79 -1.11
CA ALA A 148 -8.97 19.52 -0.92
C ALA A 148 -9.29 18.01 -0.93
N SER A 149 -8.66 17.26 -1.84
CA SER A 149 -8.74 15.80 -1.87
C SER A 149 -8.20 15.17 -0.59
N LEU A 150 -7.05 15.63 -0.09
CA LEU A 150 -6.47 15.14 1.16
C LEU A 150 -7.37 15.42 2.36
N ALA A 151 -8.01 16.61 2.41
CA ALA A 151 -8.97 16.96 3.45
C ALA A 151 -10.23 16.07 3.40
N ARG A 152 -10.75 15.77 2.21
CA ARG A 152 -11.87 14.83 2.01
C ARG A 152 -11.53 13.40 2.42
N ARG A 153 -10.25 13.02 2.37
CA ARG A 153 -9.74 11.71 2.81
C ARG A 153 -9.78 11.48 4.33
N SER A 154 -10.38 12.34 5.10
CA SER A 154 -10.30 12.38 6.57
C SER A 154 -10.87 11.15 7.29
N GLY A 155 -11.29 10.09 6.60
CA GLY A 155 -11.78 8.87 7.22
C GLY A 155 -11.74 7.65 6.31
N ARG A 156 -11.43 6.51 6.92
CA ARG A 156 -11.68 5.22 6.28
C ARG A 156 -13.19 5.05 6.11
N LEU A 157 -13.62 4.57 4.94
CA LEU A 157 -15.04 4.35 4.61
C LEU A 157 -15.57 3.16 5.43
N PRO A 158 -16.69 3.29 6.15
CA PRO A 158 -17.35 2.16 6.81
C PRO A 158 -17.69 1.05 5.81
N LEU A 159 -17.55 -0.22 6.20
CA LEU A 159 -17.81 -1.38 5.34
C LEU A 159 -19.20 -1.32 4.70
N GLY A 160 -20.23 -0.92 5.46
CA GLY A 160 -21.59 -0.80 4.97
C GLY A 160 -21.79 0.20 3.83
N LYS A 161 -20.86 1.16 3.65
CA LYS A 161 -20.82 2.08 2.49
C LYS A 161 -19.88 1.57 1.40
N ALA A 162 -18.73 1.02 1.79
CA ALA A 162 -17.70 0.53 0.85
C ALA A 162 -18.20 -0.67 0.04
N TYR A 163 -18.90 -1.60 0.69
CA TYR A 163 -19.33 -2.86 0.07
C TYR A 163 -20.33 -2.67 -1.07
N PRO A 164 -21.46 -1.93 -0.91
CA PRO A 164 -22.38 -1.66 -2.01
C PRO A 164 -21.71 -0.98 -3.21
N LEU A 165 -20.90 0.04 -2.97
CA LEU A 165 -20.19 0.75 -4.03
C LEU A 165 -19.25 -0.19 -4.81
N ALA A 166 -18.51 -1.03 -4.11
CA ALA A 166 -17.65 -2.02 -4.75
C ALA A 166 -18.46 -3.05 -5.57
N GLN A 167 -19.63 -3.47 -5.08
CA GLN A 167 -20.51 -4.37 -5.84
C GLN A 167 -21.03 -3.74 -7.14
N GLU A 168 -21.32 -2.44 -7.15
CA GLU A 168 -21.70 -1.71 -8.36
C GLU A 168 -20.54 -1.70 -9.37
N ILE A 169 -19.32 -1.39 -8.92
CA ILE A 169 -18.11 -1.43 -9.77
C ILE A 169 -17.92 -2.84 -10.35
N ILE A 170 -17.96 -3.86 -9.49
CA ILE A 170 -17.80 -5.27 -9.89
C ILE A 170 -18.85 -5.66 -10.92
N LYS A 171 -20.10 -5.25 -10.75
CA LYS A 171 -21.19 -5.54 -11.69
C LYS A 171 -20.90 -4.96 -13.08
N VAL A 172 -20.45 -3.71 -13.15
CA VAL A 172 -20.09 -3.07 -14.42
C VAL A 172 -18.93 -3.80 -15.08
N LEU A 173 -17.86 -4.09 -14.33
CA LEU A 173 -16.65 -4.73 -14.89
C LEU A 173 -16.91 -6.18 -15.32
N LYS A 174 -17.77 -6.93 -14.63
CA LYS A 174 -18.21 -8.28 -15.06
C LYS A 174 -18.95 -8.27 -16.39
N GLY A 175 -19.59 -7.15 -16.76
CA GLY A 175 -20.25 -6.98 -18.06
C GLY A 175 -19.31 -6.69 -19.22
N VAL A 176 -18.02 -6.45 -18.96
CA VAL A 176 -17.04 -6.13 -20.03
C VAL A 176 -16.65 -7.44 -20.76
N LYS A 177 -16.73 -7.39 -22.11
CA LYS A 177 -16.38 -8.54 -22.94
C LYS A 177 -14.93 -8.98 -22.70
N GLY A 178 -14.72 -10.28 -22.52
CA GLY A 178 -13.40 -10.88 -22.30
C GLY A 178 -12.95 -10.92 -20.83
N VAL A 179 -13.75 -10.38 -19.91
CA VAL A 179 -13.53 -10.55 -18.47
C VAL A 179 -13.94 -11.96 -18.05
N VAL A 180 -13.04 -12.65 -17.33
CA VAL A 180 -13.24 -13.99 -16.83
C VAL A 180 -13.75 -13.98 -15.38
N ASP A 181 -13.14 -13.13 -14.53
CA ASP A 181 -13.57 -12.92 -13.14
C ASP A 181 -13.26 -11.51 -12.67
N VAL A 182 -14.02 -11.04 -11.68
CA VAL A 182 -13.82 -9.76 -10.99
C VAL A 182 -14.01 -9.98 -9.51
N GLN A 183 -13.01 -9.65 -8.72
CA GLN A 183 -13.02 -9.81 -7.26
C GLN A 183 -12.64 -8.52 -6.55
N PRO A 184 -13.26 -8.20 -5.40
CA PRO A 184 -12.70 -7.20 -4.51
C PRO A 184 -11.37 -7.70 -3.94
N ALA A 185 -10.54 -6.80 -3.44
CA ALA A 185 -9.30 -7.13 -2.77
C ALA A 185 -9.10 -6.25 -1.51
N GLY A 186 -7.89 -6.23 -0.98
CA GLY A 186 -7.53 -5.39 0.16
C GLY A 186 -8.40 -5.61 1.41
N SER A 187 -8.53 -4.55 2.19
CA SER A 187 -9.30 -4.57 3.44
C SER A 187 -10.80 -4.80 3.24
N LEU A 188 -11.34 -4.48 2.06
CA LEU A 188 -12.72 -4.76 1.70
C LEU A 188 -12.99 -6.26 1.63
N ARG A 189 -12.15 -7.01 0.91
CA ARG A 189 -12.30 -8.47 0.78
C ARG A 189 -12.09 -9.19 2.10
N ARG A 190 -11.23 -8.65 2.96
CA ARG A 190 -11.02 -9.16 4.32
C ARG A 190 -12.12 -8.75 5.31
N MET A 191 -13.21 -8.12 4.83
CA MET A 191 -14.38 -7.71 5.61
C MET A 191 -14.02 -6.84 6.83
N ARG A 192 -13.05 -5.92 6.65
CA ARG A 192 -12.68 -4.99 7.73
C ARG A 192 -13.80 -3.98 7.96
N SER A 193 -14.05 -3.62 9.21
CA SER A 193 -15.09 -2.65 9.60
C SER A 193 -14.96 -1.30 8.86
N THR A 194 -13.75 -0.95 8.46
CA THR A 194 -13.47 0.24 7.63
C THR A 194 -12.48 -0.09 6.51
N VAL A 195 -12.65 0.57 5.36
CA VAL A 195 -11.88 0.39 4.13
C VAL A 195 -11.20 1.71 3.77
N GLY A 196 -9.94 1.69 3.37
CA GLY A 196 -9.22 2.89 2.90
C GLY A 196 -9.55 3.23 1.46
N ASP A 197 -9.24 2.29 0.56
CA ASP A 197 -9.49 2.37 -0.87
C ASP A 197 -10.23 1.12 -1.33
N LEU A 198 -10.98 1.21 -2.43
CA LEU A 198 -11.63 0.07 -3.06
C LEU A 198 -10.68 -0.57 -4.07
N ASP A 199 -10.07 -1.68 -3.70
CA ASP A 199 -9.20 -2.45 -4.60
C ASP A 199 -10.02 -3.52 -5.32
N ILE A 200 -10.00 -3.50 -6.67
CA ILE A 200 -10.71 -4.45 -7.53
C ILE A 200 -9.70 -5.13 -8.45
N LEU A 201 -9.73 -6.44 -8.48
CA LEU A 201 -8.95 -7.24 -9.41
C LEU A 201 -9.83 -7.84 -10.49
N VAL A 202 -9.31 -7.84 -11.72
CA VAL A 202 -9.98 -8.36 -12.90
C VAL A 202 -9.09 -9.40 -13.58
N ALA A 203 -9.64 -10.57 -13.82
CA ALA A 203 -9.04 -11.59 -14.66
C ALA A 203 -9.47 -11.36 -16.11
N ALA A 204 -8.55 -10.90 -16.96
CA ALA A 204 -8.80 -10.74 -18.39
C ALA A 204 -7.49 -10.82 -19.17
N LYS A 205 -7.56 -11.24 -20.45
CA LYS A 205 -6.39 -11.24 -21.36
C LYS A 205 -6.13 -9.86 -21.96
N ASP A 206 -7.20 -9.11 -22.21
CA ASP A 206 -7.14 -7.74 -22.72
C ASP A 206 -7.67 -6.78 -21.64
N SER A 207 -6.87 -5.81 -21.29
CA SER A 207 -7.16 -4.83 -20.25
C SER A 207 -7.82 -3.56 -20.76
N ALA A 208 -7.68 -3.23 -22.05
CA ALA A 208 -8.07 -1.91 -22.60
C ALA A 208 -9.55 -1.59 -22.33
N ALA A 209 -10.45 -2.54 -22.66
CA ALA A 209 -11.88 -2.36 -22.44
C ALA A 209 -12.23 -2.24 -20.93
N VAL A 210 -11.51 -2.94 -20.06
CA VAL A 210 -11.67 -2.87 -18.60
C VAL A 210 -11.26 -1.49 -18.11
N MET A 211 -10.09 -0.99 -18.55
CA MET A 211 -9.60 0.35 -18.19
C MET A 211 -10.59 1.44 -18.61
N GLU A 212 -11.12 1.37 -19.85
CA GLU A 212 -12.13 2.32 -20.32
C GLU A 212 -13.42 2.26 -19.50
N ALA A 213 -13.94 1.06 -19.25
CA ALA A 213 -15.16 0.91 -18.44
C ALA A 213 -14.97 1.46 -17.03
N PHE A 214 -13.79 1.24 -16.43
CA PHE A 214 -13.50 1.66 -15.06
C PHE A 214 -13.38 3.18 -14.91
N VAL A 215 -12.65 3.86 -15.81
CA VAL A 215 -12.46 5.31 -15.71
C VAL A 215 -13.72 6.10 -16.08
N ASN A 216 -14.67 5.47 -16.77
CA ASN A 216 -15.95 6.04 -17.15
C ASN A 216 -17.12 5.62 -16.24
N LEU A 217 -16.84 5.07 -15.05
CA LEU A 217 -17.87 4.75 -14.07
C LEU A 217 -18.66 5.99 -13.66
N LYS A 218 -19.96 5.81 -13.42
CA LYS A 218 -20.82 6.89 -12.95
C LYS A 218 -20.33 7.42 -11.60
N GLY A 219 -20.24 8.74 -11.45
CA GLY A 219 -19.83 9.40 -10.21
C GLY A 219 -18.32 9.59 -10.07
N VAL A 220 -17.53 9.21 -11.08
CA VAL A 220 -16.09 9.54 -11.12
C VAL A 220 -15.93 11.05 -11.28
N GLU A 221 -15.25 11.66 -10.31
CA GLU A 221 -14.87 13.07 -10.36
C GLU A 221 -13.54 13.23 -11.09
N ARG A 222 -12.60 12.30 -10.84
CA ARG A 222 -11.24 12.43 -11.34
C ARG A 222 -10.57 11.09 -11.59
N VAL A 223 -9.86 10.99 -12.73
CA VAL A 223 -8.93 9.90 -13.00
C VAL A 223 -7.57 10.28 -12.41
N LEU A 224 -7.12 9.54 -11.41
CA LEU A 224 -5.84 9.77 -10.71
C LEU A 224 -4.66 9.19 -11.48
N GLY A 225 -4.90 8.13 -12.24
CA GLY A 225 -3.93 7.49 -13.11
C GLY A 225 -4.57 6.41 -13.96
N LYS A 226 -4.07 6.25 -15.18
CA LYS A 226 -4.50 5.22 -16.13
C LYS A 226 -3.27 4.69 -16.86
N GLY A 227 -2.92 3.45 -16.59
CA GLY A 227 -1.91 2.68 -17.31
C GLY A 227 -2.58 1.53 -18.07
N ASP A 228 -1.76 0.64 -18.63
CA ASP A 228 -2.24 -0.47 -19.46
C ASP A 228 -2.99 -1.53 -18.63
N THR A 229 -2.54 -1.80 -17.41
CA THR A 229 -3.10 -2.88 -16.55
C THR A 229 -3.58 -2.38 -15.19
N LYS A 230 -3.41 -1.09 -14.90
CA LYS A 230 -3.81 -0.47 -13.63
C LYS A 230 -4.41 0.90 -13.87
N ALA A 231 -5.55 1.18 -13.22
CA ALA A 231 -6.11 2.53 -13.16
C ALA A 231 -6.57 2.87 -11.74
N SER A 232 -6.63 4.16 -11.46
CA SER A 232 -7.09 4.70 -10.17
C SER A 232 -8.00 5.89 -10.42
N ILE A 233 -9.12 5.93 -9.72
CA ILE A 233 -10.14 6.99 -9.80
C ILE A 233 -10.50 7.52 -8.42
N GLU A 234 -11.08 8.70 -8.39
CA GLU A 234 -11.68 9.31 -7.21
C GLU A 234 -13.12 9.71 -7.53
N PHE A 235 -14.06 9.31 -6.68
CA PHE A 235 -15.47 9.69 -6.75
C PHE A 235 -15.72 11.05 -6.08
N PHE A 236 -16.87 11.69 -6.37
CA PHE A 236 -17.24 13.00 -5.84
C PHE A 236 -17.21 13.11 -4.31
N ASP A 237 -17.41 12.02 -3.61
CA ASP A 237 -17.34 11.95 -2.14
C ASP A 237 -15.90 11.70 -1.61
N GLY A 238 -14.90 11.71 -2.49
CA GLY A 238 -13.49 11.49 -2.15
C GLY A 238 -13.10 10.02 -1.99
N VAL A 239 -14.03 9.09 -2.21
CA VAL A 239 -13.73 7.65 -2.20
C VAL A 239 -12.84 7.31 -3.38
N ARG A 240 -11.78 6.55 -3.13
CA ARG A 240 -10.88 6.07 -4.17
C ARG A 240 -11.12 4.62 -4.49
N ALA A 241 -11.01 4.32 -5.77
CA ALA A 241 -11.01 2.95 -6.26
C ALA A 241 -9.81 2.73 -7.19
N GLN A 242 -9.29 1.51 -7.16
CA GLN A 242 -8.23 1.04 -8.05
C GLN A 242 -8.67 -0.25 -8.72
N VAL A 243 -8.33 -0.39 -9.99
CA VAL A 243 -8.49 -1.64 -10.72
C VAL A 243 -7.14 -2.14 -11.19
N TRP A 244 -6.90 -3.45 -11.08
CA TRP A 244 -5.75 -4.13 -11.63
C TRP A 244 -6.22 -5.30 -12.48
N VAL A 245 -5.68 -5.41 -13.68
CA VAL A 245 -5.99 -6.49 -14.61
C VAL A 245 -4.82 -7.45 -14.70
N HIS A 246 -5.10 -8.72 -14.47
CA HIS A 246 -4.13 -9.79 -14.58
C HIS A 246 -4.62 -10.88 -15.54
N PRO A 247 -3.71 -11.56 -16.25
CA PRO A 247 -4.06 -12.75 -17.03
C PRO A 247 -4.69 -13.81 -16.13
N PRO A 248 -5.71 -14.54 -16.61
CA PRO A 248 -6.43 -15.53 -15.80
C PRO A 248 -5.52 -16.57 -15.13
N GLU A 249 -4.46 -17.00 -15.81
CA GLU A 249 -3.49 -17.99 -15.30
C GLU A 249 -2.61 -17.47 -14.15
N LYS A 250 -2.56 -16.15 -13.92
CA LYS A 250 -1.83 -15.47 -12.83
C LYS A 250 -2.76 -14.88 -11.77
N PHE A 251 -4.06 -15.01 -11.99
CA PHE A 251 -5.06 -14.31 -11.18
C PHE A 251 -5.04 -14.72 -9.70
N GLY A 252 -4.77 -15.98 -9.39
CA GLY A 252 -4.70 -16.49 -8.03
C GLY A 252 -3.57 -15.85 -7.21
N THR A 253 -2.37 -15.71 -7.79
CA THR A 253 -1.25 -15.03 -7.14
C THR A 253 -1.53 -13.54 -6.95
N ALA A 254 -2.07 -12.88 -7.96
CA ALA A 254 -2.44 -11.47 -7.90
C ALA A 254 -3.52 -11.20 -6.82
N LEU A 255 -4.55 -12.04 -6.78
CA LEU A 255 -5.64 -11.92 -5.83
C LEU A 255 -5.18 -12.17 -4.38
N GLN A 256 -4.34 -13.19 -4.17
CA GLN A 256 -3.74 -13.46 -2.87
C GLN A 256 -2.90 -12.28 -2.39
N TYR A 257 -2.03 -11.75 -3.26
CA TYR A 257 -1.17 -10.60 -2.96
C TYR A 257 -1.99 -9.35 -2.62
N ALA A 258 -2.93 -8.98 -3.49
CA ALA A 258 -3.76 -7.78 -3.33
C ALA A 258 -4.76 -7.88 -2.17
N THR A 259 -5.21 -9.09 -1.81
CA THR A 259 -6.06 -9.31 -0.64
C THR A 259 -5.31 -8.96 0.65
N GLY A 260 -4.04 -9.31 0.78
CA GLY A 260 -3.26 -9.10 2.00
C GLY A 260 -3.76 -9.97 3.17
N SER A 261 -3.61 -9.53 4.42
CA SER A 261 -3.00 -8.27 4.86
C SER A 261 -1.50 -8.23 4.51
N LYS A 262 -0.88 -7.06 4.73
CA LYS A 262 0.56 -6.95 4.54
C LYS A 262 1.33 -7.94 5.39
N ASP A 263 0.98 -8.04 6.66
CA ASP A 263 1.65 -8.92 7.63
C ASP A 263 1.44 -10.40 7.27
N HIS A 264 0.23 -10.78 6.85
CA HIS A 264 -0.05 -12.10 6.30
C HIS A 264 0.82 -12.41 5.07
N ASN A 265 0.93 -11.47 4.13
CA ASN A 265 1.76 -11.63 2.94
C ASN A 265 3.26 -11.75 3.27
N VAL A 266 3.75 -11.05 4.31
CA VAL A 266 5.13 -11.17 4.80
C VAL A 266 5.40 -12.60 5.24
N LYS A 267 4.52 -13.22 6.02
CA LYS A 267 4.65 -14.61 6.45
C LYS A 267 4.60 -15.60 5.28
N LEU A 268 3.68 -15.42 4.34
CA LEU A 268 3.60 -16.28 3.15
C LEU A 268 4.87 -16.18 2.30
N ARG A 269 5.42 -14.99 2.12
CA ARG A 269 6.68 -14.80 1.40
C ARG A 269 7.86 -15.48 2.11
N GLN A 270 7.90 -15.42 3.46
CA GLN A 270 8.94 -16.14 4.21
C GLN A 270 8.83 -17.65 4.00
N ILE A 271 7.62 -18.22 4.08
CA ILE A 271 7.39 -19.65 3.82
C ILE A 271 7.78 -20.02 2.38
N ALA A 272 7.50 -19.14 1.40
CA ALA A 272 7.94 -19.37 0.02
C ALA A 272 9.48 -19.41 -0.07
N LEU A 273 10.17 -18.46 0.56
CA LEU A 273 11.64 -18.41 0.60
C LEU A 273 12.25 -19.66 1.26
N ASP A 274 11.68 -20.15 2.35
CA ASP A 274 12.11 -21.36 3.05
C ASP A 274 11.97 -22.61 2.15
N LYS A 275 11.09 -22.56 1.15
CA LYS A 275 10.90 -23.58 0.12
C LYS A 275 11.71 -23.33 -1.17
N GLY A 276 12.57 -22.31 -1.18
CA GLY A 276 13.35 -21.91 -2.37
C GLY A 276 12.52 -21.23 -3.46
N LEU A 277 11.37 -20.66 -3.09
CA LEU A 277 10.47 -19.93 -3.98
C LEU A 277 10.41 -18.45 -3.58
N SER A 278 10.11 -17.57 -4.53
CA SER A 278 9.80 -16.17 -4.32
C SER A 278 8.34 -15.91 -4.73
N LEU A 279 7.53 -15.43 -3.81
CA LEU A 279 6.12 -15.10 -4.05
C LEU A 279 5.94 -13.61 -4.35
N SER A 280 5.32 -13.31 -5.49
CA SER A 280 4.96 -11.97 -5.93
C SER A 280 3.50 -11.92 -6.42
N GLU A 281 3.03 -10.75 -6.83
CA GLU A 281 1.72 -10.60 -7.47
C GLU A 281 1.62 -11.29 -8.83
N HIS A 282 2.74 -11.66 -9.45
CA HIS A 282 2.76 -12.24 -10.79
C HIS A 282 2.83 -13.76 -10.78
N ALA A 283 3.64 -14.33 -9.89
CA ALA A 283 3.88 -15.77 -9.84
C ALA A 283 4.66 -16.19 -8.59
N LEU A 284 4.77 -17.50 -8.36
CA LEU A 284 5.83 -18.08 -7.55
C LEU A 284 7.00 -18.44 -8.47
N THR A 285 8.17 -17.86 -8.21
CA THR A 285 9.39 -18.11 -9.00
C THR A 285 10.43 -18.87 -8.19
N LYS A 286 11.23 -19.72 -8.83
CA LYS A 286 12.35 -20.38 -8.15
C LYS A 286 13.46 -19.37 -7.81
N VAL A 287 13.93 -19.35 -6.57
CA VAL A 287 15.04 -18.47 -6.13
C VAL A 287 16.34 -18.88 -6.83
N LYS A 288 16.56 -20.19 -7.05
CA LYS A 288 17.71 -20.72 -7.81
C LYS A 288 17.19 -21.44 -9.05
N GLY A 289 17.68 -21.03 -10.23
CA GLY A 289 17.28 -21.59 -11.52
C GLY A 289 16.21 -20.76 -12.23
N LYS A 290 15.65 -21.32 -13.31
CA LYS A 290 14.56 -20.70 -14.11
C LYS A 290 13.27 -21.47 -13.86
N GLY A 291 12.15 -20.77 -13.79
CA GLY A 291 10.80 -21.34 -13.77
C GLY A 291 9.85 -20.55 -12.92
N GLU A 292 8.65 -20.40 -13.43
CA GLU A 292 7.50 -19.80 -12.76
C GLU A 292 6.47 -20.89 -12.49
N ILE A 293 5.80 -20.82 -11.35
CA ILE A 293 4.61 -21.59 -11.02
C ILE A 293 3.45 -20.59 -11.08
N LEU A 294 2.61 -20.74 -12.08
CA LEU A 294 1.42 -19.93 -12.27
C LEU A 294 0.29 -20.53 -11.46
N CYS A 295 -0.46 -19.68 -10.79
CA CYS A 295 -1.63 -20.08 -10.01
C CYS A 295 -2.84 -19.26 -10.48
N ALA A 296 -3.81 -19.94 -11.06
CA ALA A 296 -5.07 -19.32 -11.48
C ALA A 296 -6.00 -19.05 -10.30
N THR A 297 -5.85 -19.79 -9.20
CA THR A 297 -6.64 -19.64 -7.97
C THR A 297 -5.75 -19.43 -6.75
N GLU A 298 -6.30 -18.84 -5.70
CA GLU A 298 -5.57 -18.68 -4.44
C GLU A 298 -5.29 -20.02 -3.75
N GLU A 299 -6.21 -20.98 -3.88
CA GLU A 299 -6.05 -22.34 -3.34
C GLU A 299 -4.78 -23.00 -3.88
N GLU A 300 -4.46 -22.78 -5.16
CA GLU A 300 -3.22 -23.26 -5.78
C GLU A 300 -1.99 -22.60 -5.14
N VAL A 301 -2.04 -21.31 -4.80
CA VAL A 301 -0.96 -20.62 -4.10
C VAL A 301 -0.71 -21.26 -2.74
N TYR A 302 -1.75 -21.41 -1.92
CA TYR A 302 -1.65 -22.02 -0.59
C TYR A 302 -1.19 -23.48 -0.67
N LYS A 303 -1.73 -24.25 -1.61
CA LYS A 303 -1.32 -25.65 -1.85
C LYS A 303 0.18 -25.74 -2.21
N THR A 304 0.67 -24.86 -3.07
CA THR A 304 2.09 -24.82 -3.46
C THR A 304 2.98 -24.50 -2.25
N LEU A 305 2.51 -23.65 -1.35
CA LEU A 305 3.17 -23.36 -0.10
C LEU A 305 2.99 -24.46 0.97
N GLY A 306 2.20 -25.51 0.70
CA GLY A 306 1.92 -26.60 1.65
C GLY A 306 1.06 -26.15 2.82
N LEU A 307 0.14 -25.22 2.57
CA LEU A 307 -0.76 -24.64 3.56
C LEU A 307 -2.21 -24.98 3.21
N GLN A 308 -3.04 -25.10 4.25
CA GLN A 308 -4.49 -25.05 4.09
C GLN A 308 -4.87 -23.65 3.56
N TYR A 309 -5.88 -23.57 2.67
CA TYR A 309 -6.40 -22.28 2.22
C TYR A 309 -6.90 -21.43 3.39
N VAL A 310 -6.39 -20.21 3.48
CA VAL A 310 -6.82 -19.26 4.52
C VAL A 310 -7.89 -18.34 3.94
N PRO A 311 -9.13 -18.34 4.47
CA PRO A 311 -10.17 -17.40 4.06
C PRO A 311 -9.70 -15.94 4.22
N PRO A 312 -10.09 -15.03 3.31
CA PRO A 312 -9.69 -13.62 3.36
C PRO A 312 -9.92 -12.95 4.72
N GLU A 313 -11.05 -13.23 5.36
CA GLU A 313 -11.45 -12.64 6.63
C GLU A 313 -10.49 -12.97 7.79
N MET A 314 -9.72 -14.04 7.66
CA MET A 314 -8.74 -14.47 8.67
C MET A 314 -7.33 -13.91 8.44
N ARG A 315 -7.04 -13.30 7.28
CA ARG A 315 -5.67 -12.91 6.87
C ARG A 315 -5.18 -11.63 7.57
N GLU A 316 -5.04 -11.65 8.90
CA GLU A 316 -4.64 -10.48 9.69
C GLU A 316 -3.41 -10.74 10.59
N ASP A 317 -2.67 -11.81 10.31
CA ASP A 317 -1.49 -12.24 11.08
C ASP A 317 -1.78 -12.43 12.58
N ARG A 318 -2.81 -13.26 12.86
CA ARG A 318 -3.23 -13.60 14.23
C ARG A 318 -3.08 -15.09 14.55
N GLY A 319 -2.11 -15.74 13.87
CA GLY A 319 -1.85 -17.17 14.03
C GLY A 319 -2.53 -18.06 12.99
N GLU A 320 -3.23 -17.46 12.00
CA GLU A 320 -3.91 -18.23 10.96
C GLU A 320 -2.93 -18.96 10.02
N VAL A 321 -1.72 -18.43 9.83
CA VAL A 321 -0.70 -19.06 8.97
C VAL A 321 -0.17 -20.34 9.65
N GLU A 322 0.10 -20.28 10.94
CA GLU A 322 0.53 -21.42 11.74
C GLU A 322 -0.59 -22.48 11.83
N ALA A 323 -1.83 -22.05 12.01
CA ALA A 323 -2.99 -22.93 11.99
C ALA A 323 -3.18 -23.60 10.62
N ALA A 324 -2.99 -22.86 9.52
CA ALA A 324 -3.05 -23.40 8.16
C ALA A 324 -1.95 -24.44 7.90
N LYS A 325 -0.73 -24.21 8.40
CA LYS A 325 0.38 -25.16 8.33
C LYS A 325 0.08 -26.46 9.09
N ALA A 326 -0.65 -26.35 10.20
CA ALA A 326 -1.06 -27.49 11.02
C ALA A 326 -2.38 -28.14 10.58
N ASN A 327 -3.05 -27.64 9.53
CA ASN A 327 -4.41 -28.03 9.10
C ASN A 327 -5.46 -27.88 10.22
N LYS A 328 -5.36 -26.80 11.01
CA LYS A 328 -6.21 -26.54 12.18
C LYS A 328 -6.98 -25.20 12.05
N LEU A 329 -7.21 -24.71 10.83
CA LEU A 329 -8.05 -23.54 10.65
C LEU A 329 -9.49 -23.81 11.13
N PRO A 330 -10.12 -22.89 11.86
CA PRO A 330 -11.51 -23.03 12.23
C PRO A 330 -12.40 -22.92 10.99
N LYS A 331 -13.53 -23.62 11.02
CA LYS A 331 -14.56 -23.45 10.00
C LYS A 331 -15.32 -22.15 10.28
N LEU A 332 -15.27 -21.20 9.35
CA LEU A 332 -16.03 -19.96 9.46
C LEU A 332 -17.53 -20.22 9.30
N ILE A 333 -18.32 -19.46 10.07
CA ILE A 333 -19.78 -19.44 9.96
C ILE A 333 -20.14 -18.77 8.62
N GLN A 334 -21.05 -19.41 7.87
CA GLN A 334 -21.58 -18.91 6.62
C GLN A 334 -23.07 -18.55 6.77
N VAL A 335 -23.58 -17.70 5.87
CA VAL A 335 -24.99 -17.30 5.89
C VAL A 335 -25.95 -18.51 5.97
N LYS A 336 -25.64 -19.60 5.25
CA LYS A 336 -26.41 -20.85 5.29
C LYS A 336 -26.42 -21.57 6.64
N ASP A 337 -25.47 -21.26 7.52
CA ASP A 337 -25.39 -21.84 8.86
C ASP A 337 -26.27 -21.10 9.87
N ILE A 338 -26.75 -19.88 9.52
CA ILE A 338 -27.67 -19.08 10.31
C ILE A 338 -29.07 -19.63 10.11
N LYS A 339 -29.69 -20.14 11.19
CA LYS A 339 -31.00 -20.80 11.11
C LYS A 339 -32.16 -19.90 11.54
N ALA A 340 -31.88 -18.87 12.32
CA ALA A 340 -32.92 -17.96 12.79
C ALA A 340 -32.29 -16.61 13.20
N ASP A 341 -33.06 -15.56 13.08
CA ASP A 341 -32.85 -14.26 13.66
C ASP A 341 -34.04 -13.96 14.56
N LEU A 342 -33.83 -14.01 15.87
CA LEU A 342 -34.94 -14.08 16.83
C LEU A 342 -35.28 -12.74 17.47
N HIS A 343 -34.41 -11.73 17.33
CA HIS A 343 -34.67 -10.41 17.90
C HIS A 343 -33.92 -9.33 17.13
N MET A 344 -34.64 -8.57 16.31
CA MET A 344 -34.11 -7.45 15.56
C MET A 344 -34.72 -6.14 15.99
N HIS A 345 -33.89 -5.10 16.14
CA HIS A 345 -34.28 -3.70 16.18
C HIS A 345 -33.72 -3.01 14.92
N SER A 346 -34.59 -2.41 14.12
CA SER A 346 -34.30 -1.61 12.93
C SER A 346 -34.08 -0.15 13.28
#